data_4fe6ef2acc6a4d5a04602519023b9664
#
_entry.id   4fe6ef2acc6a4d5a04602519023b9664
#
_cell.length_a   1.000
_cell.length_b   1.000
_cell.length_c   1.000
_cell.angle_alpha   90.00
_cell.angle_beta   90.00
_cell.angle_gamma   90.00
#
_symmetry.space_group_name_H-M   'P 1'
#
loop_
_entity.id
_entity.type
_entity.pdbx_description
1 polymer ?
#
loop_
_entity_poly.entity_id
_entity_poly.type
_entity_poly.pdbx_seq_one_letter_code
_entity_poly.pdbx_strand_id
1 'polypeptide(L)'
;MQLSDVIADAPTTTDAASELFDSLPAVDPEFMIGTWRGAEMPTGHPIDGALAASGWWGKQFIDAENVHPLLFPSRDGKSLWPMNPVMAFSALGALRAAPQLRNMSFAGPIGVTNFATRARGSKARLRTTRYRGVDSA
;
A
#
# COMPACT_ATOMS: atom_id res chain seq x y z
N MET A 1 13.62 18.88 -2.98
CA MET A 1 12.35 18.69 -2.25
C MET A 1 12.50 17.43 -1.42
N GLN A 2 12.40 17.56 -0.10
CA GLN A 2 12.47 16.41 0.80
C GLN A 2 11.11 15.72 0.85
N LEU A 3 11.07 14.40 1.00
CA LEU A 3 9.81 13.63 1.11
C LEU A 3 8.95 14.12 2.29
N SER A 4 9.61 14.57 3.37
CA SER A 4 8.97 15.19 4.54
C SER A 4 8.16 16.43 4.17
N ASP A 5 8.65 17.22 3.23
CA ASP A 5 8.00 18.48 2.82
C ASP A 5 6.75 18.20 1.99
N VAL A 6 6.81 17.15 1.14
CA VAL A 6 5.65 16.68 0.36
C VAL A 6 4.55 16.12 1.25
N ILE A 7 4.91 15.44 2.35
CA ILE A 7 3.93 14.88 3.29
C ILE A 7 3.34 15.98 4.17
N ALA A 8 4.13 16.99 4.54
CA ALA A 8 3.65 18.10 5.38
C ALA A 8 2.60 18.96 4.65
N ASP A 9 2.78 19.15 3.34
CA ASP A 9 1.87 19.89 2.45
C ASP A 9 0.99 18.93 1.61
N ALA A 10 0.68 17.75 2.14
CA ALA A 10 -0.07 16.73 1.42
C ALA A 10 -1.39 17.30 0.86
N PRO A 11 -1.71 17.04 -0.41
CA PRO A 11 -2.96 17.46 -1.00
C PRO A 11 -4.15 16.88 -0.24
N THR A 12 -5.19 17.68 -0.08
CA THR A 12 -6.42 17.29 0.64
C THR A 12 -7.60 17.01 -0.30
N THR A 13 -7.35 17.05 -1.62
CA THR A 13 -8.35 16.75 -2.66
C THR A 13 -7.76 15.81 -3.70
N THR A 14 -8.63 15.08 -4.40
CA THR A 14 -8.23 14.21 -5.50
C THR A 14 -7.55 14.98 -6.63
N ASP A 15 -8.04 16.17 -6.93
CA ASP A 15 -7.46 17.02 -7.99
C ASP A 15 -6.05 17.46 -7.63
N ALA A 16 -5.84 17.97 -6.41
CA ALA A 16 -4.52 18.37 -5.93
C ALA A 16 -3.54 17.18 -5.87
N ALA A 17 -4.01 15.99 -5.47
CA ALA A 17 -3.19 14.78 -5.51
C ALA A 17 -2.80 14.37 -6.93
N SER A 18 -3.73 14.51 -7.89
CA SER A 18 -3.47 14.24 -9.31
C SER A 18 -2.49 15.22 -9.92
N GLU A 19 -2.62 16.51 -9.63
CA GLU A 19 -1.68 17.54 -10.07
C GLU A 19 -0.26 17.29 -9.53
N LEU A 20 -0.15 16.93 -8.25
CA LEU A 20 1.13 16.56 -7.65
C LEU A 20 1.72 15.33 -8.36
N PHE A 21 0.93 14.28 -8.56
CA PHE A 21 1.39 13.05 -9.24
C PHE A 21 1.89 13.36 -10.65
N ASP A 22 1.16 14.19 -11.41
CA ASP A 22 1.53 14.59 -12.77
C ASP A 22 2.80 15.45 -12.83
N SER A 23 3.15 16.12 -11.73
CA SER A 23 4.38 16.93 -11.63
C SER A 23 5.63 16.09 -11.31
N LEU A 24 5.47 14.87 -10.87
CA LEU A 24 6.59 13.99 -10.49
C LEU A 24 7.29 13.42 -11.74
N PRO A 25 8.61 13.23 -11.70
CA PRO A 25 9.32 12.57 -12.77
C PRO A 25 8.94 11.10 -12.85
N ALA A 26 8.99 10.54 -14.06
CA ALA A 26 8.89 9.11 -14.26
C ALA A 26 10.04 8.37 -13.56
N VAL A 27 9.78 7.15 -13.12
CA VAL A 27 10.78 6.29 -12.49
C VAL A 27 10.97 5.01 -13.30
N ASP A 28 12.19 4.51 -13.32
CA ASP A 28 12.53 3.22 -13.92
C ASP A 28 12.22 2.06 -12.96
N PRO A 29 11.97 0.84 -13.49
CA PRO A 29 11.76 -0.33 -12.65
C PRO A 29 12.89 -0.58 -11.64
N GLU A 30 14.15 -0.33 -12.03
CA GLU A 30 15.32 -0.48 -11.16
C GLU A 30 15.26 0.42 -9.93
N PHE A 31 14.73 1.63 -10.06
CA PHE A 31 14.54 2.56 -8.95
C PHE A 31 13.59 1.97 -7.88
N MET A 32 12.61 1.19 -8.30
CA MET A 32 11.62 0.60 -7.41
C MET A 32 12.14 -0.59 -6.59
N ILE A 33 13.25 -1.21 -7.01
CA ILE A 33 13.79 -2.39 -6.30
C ILE A 33 14.19 -2.00 -4.87
N GLY A 34 13.62 -2.72 -3.89
CA GLY A 34 13.85 -2.45 -2.47
C GLY A 34 12.61 -2.61 -1.62
N THR A 35 12.72 -2.18 -0.37
CA THR A 35 11.61 -2.20 0.59
C THR A 35 11.21 -0.77 0.94
N TRP A 36 9.95 -0.45 0.67
CA TRP A 36 9.42 0.90 0.75
C TRP A 36 8.41 1.04 1.87
N ARG A 37 8.62 2.02 2.75
CA ARG A 37 7.61 2.42 3.73
C ARG A 37 6.47 3.12 3.01
N GLY A 38 5.24 2.69 3.28
CA GLY A 38 4.05 3.31 2.72
C GLY A 38 3.48 4.38 3.66
N ALA A 39 2.83 5.37 3.05
CA ALA A 39 1.97 6.33 3.73
C ALA A 39 0.73 6.58 2.87
N GLU A 40 -0.34 7.05 3.49
CA GLU A 40 -1.54 7.48 2.79
C GLU A 40 -1.51 9.01 2.63
N MET A 41 -2.00 9.46 1.49
CA MET A 41 -2.24 10.87 1.22
C MET A 41 -3.76 11.10 1.28
N PRO A 42 -4.28 11.84 2.25
CA PRO A 42 -5.71 12.09 2.35
C PRO A 42 -6.23 12.88 1.14
N THR A 43 -7.31 12.42 0.54
CA THR A 43 -7.95 13.06 -0.62
C THR A 43 -9.44 13.34 -0.42
N GLY A 44 -9.97 13.04 0.78
CA GLY A 44 -11.41 13.08 1.07
C GLY A 44 -12.15 11.84 0.55
N HIS A 45 -11.43 10.79 0.13
CA HIS A 45 -12.05 9.57 -0.33
C HIS A 45 -12.61 8.73 0.84
N PRO A 46 -13.77 8.04 0.68
CA PRO A 46 -14.39 7.26 1.77
C PRO A 46 -13.52 6.16 2.39
N ILE A 47 -12.43 5.74 1.71
CA ILE A 47 -11.51 4.72 2.23
C ILE A 47 -10.20 5.29 2.78
N ASP A 48 -10.07 6.63 2.85
CA ASP A 48 -8.90 7.25 3.48
C ASP A 48 -8.72 6.75 4.91
N GLY A 49 -7.49 6.48 5.29
CA GLY A 49 -7.12 5.93 6.59
C GLY A 49 -7.26 4.40 6.70
N ALA A 50 -7.83 3.72 5.70
CA ALA A 50 -8.05 2.28 5.77
C ALA A 50 -6.74 1.48 5.79
N LEU A 51 -5.73 1.88 5.04
CA LEU A 51 -4.42 1.22 5.05
C LEU A 51 -3.70 1.44 6.39
N ALA A 52 -3.70 2.66 6.90
CA ALA A 52 -3.12 2.97 8.21
C ALA A 52 -3.82 2.19 9.32
N ALA A 53 -5.16 2.16 9.33
CA ALA A 53 -5.95 1.40 10.30
C ALA A 53 -5.71 -0.12 10.23
N SER A 54 -5.37 -0.66 9.05
CA SER A 54 -5.04 -2.07 8.88
C SER A 54 -3.68 -2.46 9.45
N GLY A 55 -2.80 -1.49 9.74
CA GLY A 55 -1.42 -1.73 10.14
C GLY A 55 -0.48 -2.03 8.96
N TRP A 56 -0.91 -1.73 7.73
CA TRP A 56 -0.06 -1.86 6.56
C TRP A 56 1.23 -1.04 6.72
N TRP A 57 2.37 -1.68 6.45
CA TRP A 57 3.67 -1.05 6.58
C TRP A 57 4.19 -0.49 5.27
N GLY A 58 4.00 -1.22 4.16
CA GLY A 58 4.52 -0.81 2.87
C GLY A 58 4.61 -1.94 1.86
N LYS A 59 5.58 -1.85 0.94
CA LYS A 59 5.76 -2.76 -0.18
C LYS A 59 7.21 -3.21 -0.29
N GLN A 60 7.43 -4.38 -0.91
CA GLN A 60 8.76 -4.86 -1.27
C GLN A 60 8.78 -5.29 -2.72
N PHE A 61 9.77 -4.78 -3.44
CA PHE A 61 10.09 -5.16 -4.80
C PHE A 61 11.43 -5.91 -4.76
N ILE A 62 11.40 -7.24 -4.84
CA ILE A 62 12.62 -8.07 -4.84
C ILE A 62 13.27 -7.99 -6.22
N ASP A 63 12.46 -8.15 -7.25
CA ASP A 63 12.74 -7.93 -8.66
C ASP A 63 11.43 -7.67 -9.41
N ALA A 64 11.48 -7.53 -10.74
CA ALA A 64 10.29 -7.23 -11.54
C ALA A 64 9.21 -8.33 -11.52
N GLU A 65 9.58 -9.57 -11.28
CA GLU A 65 8.65 -10.71 -11.23
C GLU A 65 8.18 -11.03 -9.79
N ASN A 66 8.90 -10.51 -8.78
CA ASN A 66 8.69 -10.83 -7.37
C ASN A 66 8.43 -9.58 -6.55
N VAL A 67 7.15 -9.25 -6.36
CA VAL A 67 6.70 -8.08 -5.61
C VAL A 67 5.75 -8.50 -4.49
N HIS A 68 5.95 -7.94 -3.31
CA HIS A 68 5.04 -8.05 -2.17
C HIS A 68 4.36 -6.70 -1.93
N PRO A 69 3.12 -6.50 -2.43
CA PRO A 69 2.44 -5.21 -2.34
C PRO A 69 1.93 -4.88 -0.93
N LEU A 70 1.79 -5.89 -0.09
CA LEU A 70 1.23 -5.76 1.26
C LEU A 70 2.19 -6.37 2.28
N LEU A 71 2.98 -5.51 2.93
CA LEU A 71 3.84 -5.88 4.06
C LEU A 71 3.21 -5.43 5.37
N PHE A 72 3.28 -6.30 6.36
CA PHE A 72 2.85 -6.03 7.73
C PHE A 72 3.97 -6.31 8.72
N PRO A 73 4.06 -5.56 9.83
CA PRO A 73 5.03 -5.86 10.87
C PRO A 73 4.62 -7.14 11.61
N SER A 74 5.62 -7.92 12.03
CA SER A 74 5.41 -9.00 12.98
C SER A 74 4.97 -8.44 14.35
N ARG A 75 4.40 -9.30 15.18
CA ARG A 75 3.87 -8.90 16.50
C ARG A 75 4.92 -8.24 17.40
N ASP A 76 6.18 -8.64 17.27
CA ASP A 76 7.32 -8.07 18.01
C ASP A 76 7.93 -6.84 17.31
N GLY A 77 7.42 -6.44 16.14
CA GLY A 77 7.89 -5.31 15.35
C GLY A 77 9.27 -5.50 14.70
N LYS A 78 9.91 -6.66 14.86
CA LYS A 78 11.29 -6.89 14.41
C LYS A 78 11.42 -7.35 12.98
N SER A 79 10.35 -7.81 12.37
CA SER A 79 10.35 -8.31 11.00
C SER A 79 9.09 -7.87 10.25
N LEU A 80 9.16 -7.94 8.92
CA LEU A 80 8.03 -7.72 8.03
C LEU A 80 7.63 -9.05 7.40
N TRP A 81 6.34 -9.21 7.16
CA TRP A 81 5.81 -10.37 6.49
C TRP A 81 4.83 -9.98 5.38
N PRO A 82 4.85 -10.67 4.23
CA PRO A 82 3.95 -10.39 3.13
C PRO A 82 2.58 -11.04 3.36
N MET A 83 1.51 -10.25 3.16
CA MET A 83 0.13 -10.73 3.15
C MET A 83 -0.29 -11.09 1.72
N ASN A 84 -1.14 -12.11 1.59
CA ASN A 84 -1.76 -12.44 0.31
C ASN A 84 -2.80 -11.37 -0.07
N PRO A 85 -2.66 -10.66 -1.21
CA PRO A 85 -3.58 -9.61 -1.63
C PRO A 85 -5.03 -10.08 -1.78
N VAL A 86 -5.26 -11.33 -2.19
CA VAL A 86 -6.61 -11.88 -2.33
C VAL A 86 -7.37 -11.84 -1.01
N MET A 87 -6.69 -12.13 0.10
CA MET A 87 -7.29 -12.07 1.42
C MET A 87 -7.63 -10.63 1.84
N ALA A 88 -6.76 -9.68 1.49
CA ALA A 88 -6.98 -8.26 1.76
C ALA A 88 -8.20 -7.72 1.00
N PHE A 89 -8.35 -8.06 -0.27
CA PHE A 89 -9.50 -7.64 -1.08
C PHE A 89 -10.81 -8.29 -0.62
N SER A 90 -10.76 -9.54 -0.16
CA SER A 90 -11.93 -10.21 0.44
C SER A 90 -12.37 -9.50 1.73
N ALA A 91 -11.43 -9.10 2.58
CA ALA A 91 -11.72 -8.31 3.78
C ALA A 91 -12.30 -6.93 3.44
N LEU A 92 -11.78 -6.26 2.43
CA LEU A 92 -12.31 -4.98 1.95
C LEU A 92 -13.74 -5.11 1.40
N GLY A 93 -14.04 -6.20 0.68
CA GLY A 93 -15.39 -6.53 0.24
C GLY A 93 -16.37 -6.71 1.41
N ALA A 94 -15.95 -7.40 2.46
CA ALA A 94 -16.74 -7.57 3.68
C ALA A 94 -17.00 -6.23 4.39
N LEU A 95 -16.01 -5.33 4.45
CA LEU A 95 -16.16 -3.99 5.02
C LEU A 95 -17.14 -3.10 4.23
N ARG A 96 -17.21 -3.28 2.91
CA ARG A 96 -18.20 -2.60 2.08
C ARG A 96 -19.62 -3.11 2.34
N ALA A 97 -19.78 -4.42 2.54
CA ALA A 97 -21.05 -5.05 2.83
C ALA A 97 -21.54 -4.78 4.26
N ALA A 98 -20.63 -4.54 5.21
CA ALA A 98 -20.94 -4.30 6.62
C ALA A 98 -20.13 -3.10 7.16
N PRO A 99 -20.57 -1.85 6.91
CA PRO A 99 -19.86 -0.64 7.30
C PRO A 99 -19.58 -0.53 8.81
N GLN A 100 -20.40 -1.14 9.66
CA GLN A 100 -20.22 -1.19 11.11
C GLN A 100 -18.92 -1.90 11.53
N LEU A 101 -18.34 -2.74 10.69
CA LEU A 101 -17.05 -3.40 10.93
C LEU A 101 -15.85 -2.44 10.83
N ARG A 102 -16.05 -1.24 10.28
CA ARG A 102 -14.97 -0.22 10.14
C ARG A 102 -14.41 0.24 11.48
N ASN A 103 -15.20 0.17 12.55
CA ASN A 103 -14.78 0.57 13.90
C ASN A 103 -14.08 -0.56 14.68
N MET A 104 -13.97 -1.75 14.08
CA MET A 104 -13.22 -2.86 14.67
C MET A 104 -11.75 -2.75 14.31
N SER A 105 -10.87 -2.73 15.31
CA SER A 105 -9.43 -2.81 15.09
C SER A 105 -9.06 -4.19 14.56
N PHE A 106 -8.67 -4.25 13.30
CA PHE A 106 -8.21 -5.49 12.66
C PHE A 106 -6.79 -5.91 13.08
N ALA A 107 -6.08 -5.08 13.82
CA ALA A 107 -4.73 -5.38 14.28
C ALA A 107 -4.66 -6.62 15.20
N GLY A 108 -5.70 -6.87 15.99
CA GLY A 108 -5.79 -8.04 16.86
C GLY A 108 -6.02 -9.36 16.10
N PRO A 109 -7.09 -9.47 15.28
CA PRO A 109 -7.38 -10.67 14.50
C PRO A 109 -6.30 -11.01 13.46
N ILE A 110 -5.71 -10.01 12.79
CA ILE A 110 -4.64 -10.20 11.80
C ILE A 110 -3.42 -10.85 12.45
N GLY A 111 -3.08 -10.50 13.68
CA GLY A 111 -1.98 -11.12 14.42
C GLY A 111 -2.18 -12.62 14.69
N VAL A 112 -3.42 -13.07 14.86
CA VAL A 112 -3.76 -14.48 15.10
C VAL A 112 -3.84 -15.29 13.79
N THR A 113 -4.25 -14.65 12.69
CA THR A 113 -4.42 -15.31 11.38
C THR A 113 -3.18 -15.21 10.48
N ASN A 114 -2.07 -14.68 11.00
CA ASN A 114 -0.83 -14.41 10.28
C ASN A 114 -0.34 -15.59 9.44
N PHE A 115 -0.44 -16.81 9.96
CA PHE A 115 0.00 -18.03 9.24
C PHE A 115 -0.89 -18.33 8.02
N ALA A 116 -2.19 -18.15 8.13
CA ALA A 116 -3.15 -18.44 7.05
C ALA A 116 -3.16 -17.36 5.96
N THR A 117 -2.91 -16.10 6.33
CA THR A 117 -2.95 -14.94 5.42
C THR A 117 -1.61 -14.64 4.77
N ARG A 118 -0.52 -15.29 5.22
CA ARG A 118 0.81 -15.08 4.69
C ARG A 118 0.92 -15.53 3.23
N ALA A 119 1.51 -14.68 2.39
CA ALA A 119 1.80 -15.04 1.01
C ALA A 119 2.91 -16.10 0.95
N ARG A 120 2.65 -17.19 0.24
CA ARG A 120 3.63 -18.25 -0.04
C ARG A 120 4.36 -17.99 -1.36
N GLY A 121 4.93 -16.84 -1.51
CA GLY A 121 5.59 -16.37 -2.73
C GLY A 121 5.01 -15.05 -3.21
N SER A 122 5.60 -14.50 -4.25
CA SER A 122 5.14 -13.25 -4.84
C SER A 122 3.76 -13.40 -5.48
N LYS A 123 2.92 -12.39 -5.31
CA LYS A 123 1.57 -12.31 -5.89
C LYS A 123 1.39 -11.09 -6.81
N ALA A 124 2.43 -10.32 -7.01
CA ALA A 124 2.42 -9.14 -7.87
C ALA A 124 3.71 -9.07 -8.69
N ARG A 125 3.67 -8.24 -9.72
CA ARG A 125 4.80 -7.98 -10.63
C ARG A 125 4.91 -6.50 -10.88
N LEU A 126 6.13 -6.03 -11.10
CA LEU A 126 6.43 -4.69 -11.53
C LEU A 126 6.43 -4.63 -13.06
N ARG A 127 5.73 -3.67 -13.63
CA ARG A 127 5.67 -3.46 -15.08
C ARG A 127 5.76 -1.98 -15.38
N THR A 128 6.45 -1.66 -16.44
CA THR A 128 6.37 -0.33 -17.04
C THR A 128 4.99 -0.14 -17.65
N THR A 129 4.39 0.99 -17.39
CA THR A 129 3.11 1.41 -17.97
C THR A 129 3.24 2.79 -18.60
N ARG A 130 2.40 3.08 -19.57
CA ARG A 130 2.37 4.39 -20.20
C ARG A 130 1.24 5.22 -19.61
N TYR A 131 1.62 6.34 -19.00
CA TYR A 131 0.69 7.29 -18.43
C TYR A 131 0.92 8.67 -19.08
N ARG A 132 -0.13 9.24 -19.71
CA ARG A 132 -0.06 10.54 -20.42
C ARG A 132 1.13 10.68 -21.37
N GLY A 133 1.51 9.58 -22.05
CA GLY A 133 2.60 9.55 -23.02
C GLY A 133 4.00 9.32 -22.43
N VAL A 134 4.12 9.18 -21.11
CA VAL A 134 5.37 8.90 -20.40
C VAL A 134 5.35 7.47 -19.88
N ASP A 135 6.43 6.73 -20.10
CA ASP A 135 6.59 5.38 -19.57
C ASP A 135 7.17 5.45 -18.16
N SER A 136 6.56 4.76 -17.19
CA SER A 136 6.99 4.71 -15.79
C SER A 136 6.68 3.36 -15.15
N ALA A 137 7.41 3.00 -14.10
CA ALA A 137 7.17 1.82 -13.29
C ALA A 137 5.98 2.00 -12.33
#